data_9b0e4f71ea886443fd699d458a319a2b
#
_entry.id   9b0e4f71ea886443fd699d458a319a2b
#
_cell.length_a   1.000
_cell.length_b   1.000
_cell.length_c   1.000
_cell.angle_alpha   90.00
_cell.angle_beta   90.00
_cell.angle_gamma   90.00
#
_symmetry.space_group_name_H-M   'P 1'
#
loop_
_entity.id
_entity.type
_entity.pdbx_description
1 polymer ?
#
loop_
_entity_poly.entity_id
_entity_poly.type
_entity_poly.pdbx_seq_one_letter_code
_entity_poly.pdbx_strand_id
1 'polypeptide(L)'
;MRFFSFVRAALVMAGAVVIVLGVGFDAAAQSKPQKVEKPTGEGKKNERPKPLTEEEKKKLEEDRKRAEEEKKAIFDPTIERVEANIVNVDAVVLNKKTGQIIGGLQKGNFAIFENGVKQDITNFAEPEAPITVTVVVEYSKWSEYLGRAAGGYWEPGVYEVVKPVAYFLSKFIRPPNDYASVIAFDMRPTPITDFTNDPARLARTSEILFRNQPAFRENNLFDALKFALIGGRGDSVVLDNSKEEYANYGGMVDVKAKRRAIILVASGIDTFSKTNYDNVRRIIQEAGVPIYIISTGNLFYKKYEHLLSATDSLSGAPGRLTFLQAQNTMNTFAKESGGAHFPMTFEGEVPGYLNSINSLLRSQYSLSYDLGEKREPGKKYKLEVKVDVDGDGAYDDKTFVVQHRPYYTTPKPADTKKKSD
;
A
#
# COMPACT_ATOMS: atom_id res chain seq x y z
N MET A 1 -45.78 -4.01 51.18
CA MET A 1 -45.62 -5.42 51.60
C MET A 1 -44.63 -6.07 50.66
N ARG A 2 -43.41 -6.27 51.16
CA ARG A 2 -42.63 -7.55 51.16
C ARG A 2 -42.28 -8.06 49.73
N PHE A 3 -41.05 -8.45 49.31
CA PHE A 3 -39.78 -8.70 49.99
C PHE A 3 -38.67 -8.78 48.91
N PHE A 4 -37.54 -8.27 49.27
CA PHE A 4 -36.20 -8.56 48.86
C PHE A 4 -35.90 -9.92 48.19
N SER A 5 -35.06 -9.94 47.16
CA SER A 5 -33.89 -10.86 47.19
C SER A 5 -32.74 -10.34 46.35
N PHE A 6 -31.60 -10.16 47.01
CA PHE A 6 -30.26 -9.90 46.49
C PHE A 6 -29.71 -11.18 45.89
N VAL A 7 -29.12 -11.11 44.71
CA VAL A 7 -28.05 -12.06 44.31
C VAL A 7 -26.83 -11.24 43.87
N ARG A 8 -25.87 -11.21 44.74
CA ARG A 8 -24.49 -10.78 44.44
C ARG A 8 -23.80 -11.86 43.59
N ALA A 9 -23.42 -11.52 42.37
CA ALA A 9 -22.41 -12.31 41.63
C ALA A 9 -21.07 -11.61 41.80
N ALA A 10 -20.12 -12.30 42.43
CA ALA A 10 -18.79 -11.84 42.73
C ALA A 10 -17.96 -11.75 41.44
N LEU A 11 -17.35 -10.60 41.24
CA LEU A 11 -16.34 -10.35 40.24
C LEU A 11 -15.02 -11.00 40.72
N VAL A 12 -14.56 -12.05 40.04
CA VAL A 12 -13.21 -12.61 40.26
C VAL A 12 -12.25 -11.81 39.40
N MET A 13 -11.58 -10.86 40.00
CA MET A 13 -10.39 -10.22 39.45
C MET A 13 -9.21 -11.20 39.61
N ALA A 14 -8.77 -11.81 38.54
CA ALA A 14 -7.49 -12.51 38.50
C ALA A 14 -6.36 -11.49 38.28
N GLY A 15 -5.87 -10.92 39.35
CA GLY A 15 -4.62 -10.16 39.36
C GLY A 15 -3.45 -11.13 39.24
N ALA A 16 -2.69 -11.05 38.15
CA ALA A 16 -1.42 -11.73 38.05
C ALA A 16 -0.38 -11.00 38.92
N VAL A 17 -0.18 -11.49 40.14
CA VAL A 17 0.93 -11.08 41.00
C VAL A 17 2.18 -11.81 40.48
N VAL A 18 3.12 -11.07 39.93
CA VAL A 18 4.47 -11.55 39.63
C VAL A 18 5.23 -11.59 40.96
N ILE A 19 5.36 -12.79 41.52
CA ILE A 19 6.24 -13.08 42.66
C ILE A 19 7.66 -13.20 42.11
N VAL A 20 8.48 -12.17 42.35
CA VAL A 20 9.92 -12.22 42.16
C VAL A 20 10.47 -13.00 43.36
N LEU A 21 10.73 -14.30 43.21
CA LEU A 21 11.53 -15.06 44.13
C LEU A 21 13.00 -14.77 43.88
N GLY A 22 13.58 -13.96 44.75
CA GLY A 22 15.02 -13.78 44.84
C GLY A 22 15.67 -15.10 45.27
N VAL A 23 16.42 -15.72 44.39
CA VAL A 23 17.33 -16.83 44.72
C VAL A 23 18.70 -16.22 44.97
N GLY A 24 19.10 -16.22 46.21
CA GLY A 24 20.45 -15.83 46.62
C GLY A 24 21.48 -16.76 46.00
N PHE A 25 22.50 -16.23 45.40
CA PHE A 25 23.68 -16.95 44.97
C PHE A 25 24.63 -17.10 46.15
N ASP A 26 24.74 -18.33 46.69
CA ASP A 26 25.86 -18.73 47.49
C ASP A 26 27.05 -19.10 46.61
N ALA A 27 28.12 -18.36 46.80
CA ALA A 27 29.39 -18.64 46.17
C ALA A 27 30.13 -19.72 46.96
N ALA A 28 30.23 -20.93 46.41
CA ALA A 28 31.28 -21.86 46.84
C ALA A 28 31.58 -22.94 45.79
N ALA A 29 32.86 -23.11 45.58
CA ALA A 29 33.57 -24.31 45.16
C ALA A 29 33.75 -24.55 43.65
N GLN A 30 34.97 -24.23 43.21
CA GLN A 30 35.63 -24.75 42.05
C GLN A 30 35.57 -26.27 42.01
N SER A 31 34.97 -26.85 40.97
CA SER A 31 35.21 -28.25 40.58
C SER A 31 35.75 -28.30 39.14
N LYS A 32 36.77 -29.11 38.96
CA LYS A 32 37.56 -29.32 37.74
C LYS A 32 36.68 -29.70 36.53
N PRO A 33 37.10 -29.37 35.30
CA PRO A 33 36.34 -29.71 34.11
C PRO A 33 36.33 -31.22 33.87
N GLN A 34 35.16 -31.83 33.90
CA GLN A 34 34.95 -33.17 33.39
C GLN A 34 34.98 -33.13 31.86
N LYS A 35 35.77 -34.06 31.31
CA LYS A 35 35.85 -34.34 29.87
C LYS A 35 34.47 -34.82 29.40
N VAL A 36 33.77 -34.01 28.60
CA VAL A 36 32.54 -34.42 27.93
C VAL A 36 32.94 -35.31 26.76
N GLU A 37 32.56 -36.54 26.77
CA GLU A 37 32.61 -37.46 25.65
C GLU A 37 31.69 -36.93 24.53
N LYS A 38 32.21 -36.86 23.32
CA LYS A 38 31.44 -36.46 22.11
C LYS A 38 30.36 -37.50 21.83
N PRO A 39 29.10 -37.12 21.64
CA PRO A 39 28.11 -38.02 21.07
C PRO A 39 28.50 -38.33 19.63
N THR A 40 28.72 -39.58 19.33
CA THR A 40 28.78 -40.13 17.98
C THR A 40 27.39 -40.08 17.36
N GLY A 41 27.05 -38.94 16.77
CA GLY A 41 25.89 -38.77 15.91
C GLY A 41 26.41 -38.48 14.50
N GLU A 42 26.05 -39.32 13.58
CA GLU A 42 26.37 -39.17 12.16
C GLU A 42 25.95 -37.78 11.67
N GLY A 43 26.94 -36.94 11.45
CA GLY A 43 26.76 -35.64 10.84
C GLY A 43 26.26 -35.78 9.39
N LYS A 44 25.02 -35.38 9.13
CA LYS A 44 24.60 -35.05 7.78
C LYS A 44 25.58 -33.98 7.27
N LYS A 45 26.45 -34.39 6.35
CA LYS A 45 27.31 -33.46 5.59
C LYS A 45 26.43 -32.38 5.04
N ASN A 46 26.71 -31.14 5.38
CA ASN A 46 26.25 -29.98 4.61
C ASN A 46 26.72 -30.19 3.16
N GLU A 47 25.84 -30.69 2.32
CA GLU A 47 26.07 -30.70 0.89
C GLU A 47 26.19 -29.25 0.43
N ARG A 48 27.34 -28.88 -0.06
CA ARG A 48 27.49 -27.61 -0.81
C ARG A 48 26.46 -27.63 -1.92
N PRO A 49 25.75 -26.53 -2.19
CA PRO A 49 24.84 -26.47 -3.31
C PRO A 49 25.55 -26.95 -4.57
N LYS A 50 24.95 -27.92 -5.25
CA LYS A 50 25.50 -28.40 -6.51
C LYS A 50 25.63 -27.23 -7.46
N PRO A 51 26.74 -27.11 -8.20
CA PRO A 51 26.85 -26.09 -9.23
C PRO A 51 25.73 -26.29 -10.24
N LEU A 52 25.03 -25.20 -10.59
CA LEU A 52 23.97 -25.18 -11.58
C LEU A 52 24.45 -25.82 -12.88
N THR A 53 23.63 -26.65 -13.49
CA THR A 53 23.89 -27.21 -14.80
C THR A 53 23.93 -26.12 -15.86
N GLU A 54 24.59 -26.35 -17.00
CA GLU A 54 24.67 -25.37 -18.08
C GLU A 54 23.27 -24.99 -18.62
N GLU A 55 22.31 -25.92 -18.59
CA GLU A 55 20.91 -25.65 -18.96
C GLU A 55 20.22 -24.73 -17.94
N GLU A 56 20.45 -24.95 -16.65
CA GLU A 56 19.90 -24.08 -15.59
C GLU A 56 20.49 -22.68 -15.64
N LYS A 57 21.79 -22.55 -15.93
CA LYS A 57 22.43 -21.25 -16.12
C LYS A 57 21.87 -20.51 -17.34
N LYS A 58 21.66 -21.22 -18.45
CA LYS A 58 21.10 -20.64 -19.66
C LYS A 58 19.67 -20.16 -19.45
N LYS A 59 18.86 -20.94 -18.77
CA LYS A 59 17.49 -20.57 -18.41
C LYS A 59 17.46 -19.36 -17.47
N LEU A 60 18.35 -19.32 -16.48
CA LEU A 60 18.47 -18.18 -15.56
C LEU A 60 18.88 -16.90 -16.30
N GLU A 61 19.74 -17.01 -17.30
CA GLU A 61 20.19 -15.87 -18.12
C GLU A 61 19.07 -15.41 -19.09
N GLU A 62 18.30 -16.32 -19.65
CA GLU A 62 17.10 -16.01 -20.46
C GLU A 62 16.02 -15.33 -19.62
N ASP A 63 15.74 -15.83 -18.42
CA ASP A 63 14.78 -15.21 -17.49
C ASP A 63 15.26 -13.81 -17.02
N ARG A 64 16.57 -13.64 -16.83
CA ARG A 64 17.15 -12.33 -16.51
C ARG A 64 17.02 -11.33 -17.66
N LYS A 65 17.33 -11.75 -18.90
CA LYS A 65 17.16 -10.92 -20.10
C LYS A 65 15.70 -10.53 -20.29
N ARG A 66 14.78 -11.49 -20.13
CA ARG A 66 13.34 -11.24 -20.23
C ARG A 66 12.87 -10.23 -19.17
N ALA A 67 13.34 -10.34 -17.91
CA ALA A 67 13.03 -9.39 -16.85
C ALA A 67 13.62 -7.99 -17.12
N GLU A 68 14.81 -7.90 -17.72
CA GLU A 68 15.41 -6.62 -18.14
C GLU A 68 14.64 -5.99 -19.32
N GLU A 69 14.16 -6.79 -20.26
CA GLU A 69 13.33 -6.32 -21.38
C GLU A 69 11.97 -5.84 -20.90
N GLU A 70 11.34 -6.57 -19.96
CA GLU A 70 10.09 -6.14 -19.31
C GLU A 70 10.27 -4.83 -18.57
N LYS A 71 11.38 -4.67 -17.81
CA LYS A 71 11.70 -3.40 -17.15
C LYS A 71 11.84 -2.24 -18.13
N LYS A 72 12.53 -2.45 -19.25
CA LYS A 72 12.67 -1.43 -20.30
C LYS A 72 11.33 -1.11 -20.97
N ALA A 73 10.41 -2.07 -21.07
CA ALA A 73 9.09 -1.84 -21.64
C ALA A 73 8.17 -1.04 -20.70
N ILE A 74 8.29 -1.27 -19.37
CA ILE A 74 7.47 -0.61 -18.35
C ILE A 74 8.04 0.75 -17.95
N PHE A 75 9.36 0.84 -17.83
CA PHE A 75 10.07 2.06 -17.47
C PHE A 75 10.76 2.67 -18.68
N ASP A 76 10.69 3.99 -18.82
CA ASP A 76 11.51 4.74 -19.76
C ASP A 76 12.79 5.20 -19.08
N PRO A 77 13.97 4.59 -19.40
CA PRO A 77 15.23 5.05 -18.86
C PRO A 77 15.65 6.42 -19.40
N THR A 78 14.99 6.90 -20.46
CA THR A 78 15.24 8.19 -21.10
C THR A 78 14.20 9.24 -20.77
N ILE A 79 13.33 9.02 -19.78
CA ILE A 79 12.56 10.12 -19.24
C ILE A 79 13.53 11.07 -18.51
N GLU A 80 14.33 11.80 -19.29
CA GLU A 80 14.38 13.22 -19.08
C GLU A 80 12.93 13.60 -18.84
N ARG A 81 12.61 14.17 -17.67
CA ARG A 81 11.31 14.75 -17.42
C ARG A 81 11.07 15.75 -18.55
N VAL A 82 10.62 15.25 -19.70
CA VAL A 82 10.00 16.07 -20.71
C VAL A 82 8.90 16.72 -19.90
N GLU A 83 9.00 18.03 -19.71
CA GLU A 83 7.98 18.84 -19.10
C GLU A 83 6.73 18.50 -19.91
N ALA A 84 6.01 17.47 -19.48
CA ALA A 84 4.84 17.03 -20.19
C ALA A 84 3.81 18.11 -19.89
N ASN A 85 3.58 18.97 -20.86
CA ASN A 85 2.53 19.99 -20.81
C ASN A 85 1.14 19.36 -20.78
N ILE A 86 1.03 18.09 -20.37
CA ILE A 86 -0.19 17.31 -20.37
C ILE A 86 -0.60 17.00 -18.93
N VAL A 87 -1.82 17.38 -18.59
CA VAL A 87 -2.45 16.99 -17.32
C VAL A 87 -3.36 15.79 -17.55
N ASN A 88 -3.05 14.68 -16.87
CA ASN A 88 -3.89 13.50 -16.88
C ASN A 88 -4.87 13.56 -15.70
N VAL A 89 -6.13 13.26 -15.94
CA VAL A 89 -7.21 13.21 -14.95
C VAL A 89 -7.94 11.90 -15.09
N ASP A 90 -7.78 11.04 -14.11
CA ASP A 90 -8.56 9.81 -14.03
C ASP A 90 -9.92 10.11 -13.38
N ALA A 91 -10.99 9.56 -13.95
CA ALA A 91 -12.35 9.87 -13.56
C ALA A 91 -13.23 8.61 -13.49
N VAL A 92 -14.00 8.46 -12.41
CA VAL A 92 -15.05 7.45 -12.28
C VAL A 92 -16.38 8.16 -12.11
N VAL A 93 -17.37 7.81 -12.91
CA VAL A 93 -18.71 8.39 -12.82
C VAL A 93 -19.62 7.50 -12.00
N LEU A 94 -20.23 8.05 -10.96
CA LEU A 94 -21.06 7.36 -9.99
C LEU A 94 -22.42 8.02 -9.87
N ASN A 95 -23.48 7.21 -9.79
CA ASN A 95 -24.79 7.70 -9.39
C ASN A 95 -24.78 8.06 -7.89
N LYS A 96 -25.14 9.28 -7.54
CA LYS A 96 -25.09 9.79 -6.16
C LYS A 96 -25.99 9.03 -5.18
N LYS A 97 -27.12 8.49 -5.65
CA LYS A 97 -28.09 7.80 -4.79
C LYS A 97 -27.77 6.32 -4.61
N THR A 98 -27.36 5.65 -5.69
CA THR A 98 -27.17 4.20 -5.70
C THR A 98 -25.71 3.78 -5.54
N GLY A 99 -24.75 4.70 -5.78
CA GLY A 99 -23.34 4.36 -5.87
C GLY A 99 -22.96 3.57 -7.13
N GLN A 100 -23.91 3.34 -8.05
CA GLN A 100 -23.67 2.59 -9.27
C GLN A 100 -22.66 3.31 -10.16
N ILE A 101 -21.70 2.57 -10.68
CA ILE A 101 -20.71 3.06 -11.65
C ILE A 101 -21.38 3.14 -13.03
N ILE A 102 -21.14 4.25 -13.73
CA ILE A 102 -21.66 4.51 -15.07
C ILE A 102 -20.56 4.25 -16.10
N GLY A 103 -20.80 3.28 -16.96
CA GLY A 103 -19.92 2.92 -18.08
C GLY A 103 -20.47 3.39 -19.43
N GLY A 104 -19.71 3.16 -20.52
CA GLY A 104 -20.14 3.41 -21.89
C GLY A 104 -20.15 4.87 -22.33
N LEU A 105 -19.60 5.77 -21.50
CA LEU A 105 -19.50 7.20 -21.85
C LEU A 105 -18.37 7.44 -22.84
N GLN A 106 -18.57 8.39 -23.72
CA GLN A 106 -17.63 8.81 -24.75
C GLN A 106 -16.94 10.12 -24.36
N LYS A 107 -15.88 10.50 -25.07
CA LYS A 107 -15.17 11.77 -24.84
C LYS A 107 -16.11 12.97 -24.77
N GLY A 108 -17.14 13.02 -25.63
CA GLY A 108 -18.10 14.12 -25.71
C GLY A 108 -18.97 14.30 -24.47
N ASN A 109 -19.14 13.24 -23.66
CA ASN A 109 -19.89 13.31 -22.41
C ASN A 109 -19.14 14.03 -21.27
N PHE A 110 -17.84 14.34 -21.46
CA PHE A 110 -17.01 14.92 -20.41
C PHE A 110 -16.61 16.36 -20.70
N ALA A 111 -16.51 17.12 -19.63
CA ALA A 111 -15.87 18.44 -19.65
C ALA A 111 -14.92 18.58 -18.47
N ILE A 112 -13.70 19.05 -18.74
CA ILE A 112 -12.69 19.36 -17.72
C ILE A 112 -12.61 20.86 -17.54
N PHE A 113 -12.55 21.32 -16.30
CA PHE A 113 -12.34 22.72 -15.95
C PHE A 113 -11.09 22.85 -15.07
N GLU A 114 -10.21 23.76 -15.44
CA GLU A 114 -9.07 24.18 -14.63
C GLU A 114 -9.33 25.58 -14.08
N ASN A 115 -9.38 25.74 -12.75
CA ASN A 115 -9.74 27.02 -12.11
C ASN A 115 -11.03 27.65 -12.68
N GLY A 116 -12.00 26.82 -13.10
CA GLY A 116 -13.27 27.26 -13.69
C GLY A 116 -13.21 27.53 -15.21
N VAL A 117 -12.05 27.42 -15.84
CA VAL A 117 -11.90 27.59 -17.31
C VAL A 117 -11.95 26.21 -17.96
N LYS A 118 -12.86 26.04 -18.94
CA LYS A 118 -13.01 24.79 -19.69
C LYS A 118 -11.75 24.50 -20.50
N GLN A 119 -11.26 23.25 -20.42
CA GLN A 119 -10.10 22.77 -21.16
C GLN A 119 -10.53 21.81 -22.27
N ASP A 120 -9.79 21.80 -23.37
CA ASP A 120 -10.01 20.84 -24.46
C ASP A 120 -9.38 19.51 -24.13
N ILE A 121 -10.20 18.46 -24.10
CA ILE A 121 -9.70 17.10 -23.87
C ILE A 121 -8.92 16.65 -25.10
N THR A 122 -7.60 16.50 -24.97
CA THR A 122 -6.71 16.06 -26.06
C THR A 122 -6.69 14.54 -26.19
N ASN A 123 -6.63 13.82 -25.06
CA ASN A 123 -6.63 12.37 -25.04
C ASN A 123 -7.78 11.83 -24.19
N PHE A 124 -8.32 10.70 -24.61
CA PHE A 124 -9.38 9.98 -23.93
C PHE A 124 -9.11 8.48 -24.00
N ALA A 125 -9.21 7.79 -22.86
CA ALA A 125 -9.18 6.34 -22.80
C ALA A 125 -10.40 5.83 -22.06
N GLU A 126 -11.09 4.88 -22.70
CA GLU A 126 -12.26 4.22 -22.15
C GLU A 126 -11.88 3.25 -21.02
N PRO A 127 -12.86 2.80 -20.21
CA PRO A 127 -12.75 1.66 -19.32
C PRO A 127 -12.11 0.43 -19.97
N GLU A 128 -11.47 -0.43 -19.15
CA GLU A 128 -10.79 -1.67 -19.58
C GLU A 128 -9.39 -1.52 -20.19
N ALA A 129 -8.82 -0.34 -20.28
CA ALA A 129 -7.41 -0.22 -20.62
C ALA A 129 -6.53 -0.97 -19.60
N PRO A 130 -5.34 -1.45 -20.03
CA PRO A 130 -4.39 -2.12 -19.12
C PRO A 130 -4.06 -1.30 -17.89
N ILE A 131 -3.90 -2.00 -16.76
CA ILE A 131 -3.69 -1.37 -15.46
C ILE A 131 -2.32 -1.79 -14.91
N THR A 132 -1.61 -0.83 -14.34
CA THR A 132 -0.42 -1.09 -13.53
C THR A 132 -0.68 -0.64 -12.11
N VAL A 133 -0.54 -1.57 -11.15
CA VAL A 133 -0.79 -1.29 -9.73
C VAL A 133 0.44 -1.58 -8.88
N THR A 134 0.64 -0.75 -7.84
CA THR A 134 1.53 -1.07 -6.73
C THR A 134 0.68 -1.36 -5.50
N VAL A 135 0.80 -2.56 -4.95
CA VAL A 135 0.17 -2.93 -3.68
C VAL A 135 1.17 -2.66 -2.56
N VAL A 136 0.82 -1.74 -1.67
CA VAL A 136 1.64 -1.35 -0.52
C VAL A 136 0.96 -1.90 0.73
N VAL A 137 1.63 -2.80 1.43
CA VAL A 137 1.06 -3.53 2.56
C VAL A 137 1.86 -3.24 3.83
N GLU A 138 1.17 -2.75 4.85
CA GLU A 138 1.74 -2.68 6.19
C GLU A 138 1.97 -4.10 6.72
N TYR A 139 3.22 -4.39 7.02
CA TYR A 139 3.67 -5.69 7.52
C TYR A 139 4.29 -5.53 8.90
N SER A 140 3.54 -4.87 9.80
CA SER A 140 3.95 -4.55 11.17
C SER A 140 3.14 -5.35 12.19
N LYS A 141 3.56 -5.32 13.44
CA LYS A 141 2.81 -5.94 14.55
C LYS A 141 1.43 -5.33 14.80
N TRP A 142 1.08 -4.21 14.17
CA TRP A 142 -0.27 -3.69 14.18
C TRP A 142 -1.27 -4.65 13.51
N SER A 143 -0.83 -5.43 12.53
CA SER A 143 -1.69 -6.45 11.91
C SER A 143 -2.04 -7.60 12.86
N GLU A 144 -1.26 -7.85 13.91
CA GLU A 144 -1.54 -8.92 14.88
C GLU A 144 -2.83 -8.68 15.67
N TYR A 145 -3.26 -7.43 15.83
CA TYR A 145 -4.53 -7.09 16.48
C TYR A 145 -5.77 -7.53 15.68
N LEU A 146 -5.60 -7.86 14.41
CA LEU A 146 -6.61 -8.45 13.55
C LEU A 146 -6.74 -9.96 13.75
N GLY A 147 -5.86 -10.58 14.55
CA GLY A 147 -5.86 -12.02 14.81
C GLY A 147 -7.12 -12.49 15.50
N ARG A 148 -7.52 -13.71 15.18
CA ARG A 148 -8.74 -14.31 15.71
C ARG A 148 -8.55 -15.79 16.08
N ALA A 149 -9.38 -16.28 16.99
CA ALA A 149 -9.51 -17.70 17.25
C ALA A 149 -10.41 -18.33 16.17
N ALA A 150 -9.91 -19.29 15.42
CA ALA A 150 -10.63 -20.02 14.39
C ALA A 150 -10.39 -21.52 14.53
N GLY A 151 -11.47 -22.31 14.67
CA GLY A 151 -11.37 -23.77 14.70
C GLY A 151 -10.47 -24.37 15.80
N GLY A 152 -10.32 -23.68 16.94
CA GLY A 152 -9.52 -24.15 18.08
C GLY A 152 -8.05 -23.75 18.04
N TYR A 153 -7.63 -22.98 17.06
CA TYR A 153 -6.27 -22.40 16.97
C TYR A 153 -6.33 -20.87 16.73
N TRP A 154 -5.22 -20.20 17.00
CA TRP A 154 -5.08 -18.78 16.76
C TRP A 154 -4.63 -18.52 15.32
N GLU A 155 -5.41 -17.76 14.54
CA GLU A 155 -5.03 -17.30 13.23
C GLU A 155 -4.34 -15.93 13.35
N PRO A 156 -3.08 -15.79 12.86
CA PRO A 156 -2.37 -14.52 12.89
C PRO A 156 -3.11 -13.43 12.12
N GLY A 157 -3.20 -12.24 12.71
CA GLY A 157 -3.94 -11.12 12.10
C GLY A 157 -3.39 -10.66 10.76
N VAL A 158 -2.11 -10.88 10.49
CA VAL A 158 -1.51 -10.57 9.18
C VAL A 158 -2.21 -11.33 8.05
N TYR A 159 -2.80 -12.49 8.31
CA TYR A 159 -3.52 -13.27 7.30
C TYR A 159 -4.84 -12.64 6.86
N GLU A 160 -5.45 -11.79 7.67
CA GLU A 160 -6.62 -11.00 7.27
C GLU A 160 -6.29 -10.04 6.11
N VAL A 161 -5.02 -9.67 5.97
CA VAL A 161 -4.53 -8.80 4.90
C VAL A 161 -3.86 -9.61 3.78
N VAL A 162 -2.94 -10.50 4.12
CA VAL A 162 -2.11 -11.21 3.13
C VAL A 162 -2.94 -12.15 2.25
N LYS A 163 -3.88 -12.91 2.82
CA LYS A 163 -4.75 -13.82 2.04
C LYS A 163 -5.57 -13.08 0.99
N PRO A 164 -6.32 -11.99 1.33
CA PRO A 164 -7.05 -11.23 0.34
C PRO A 164 -6.16 -10.56 -0.71
N VAL A 165 -5.00 -10.04 -0.32
CA VAL A 165 -4.04 -9.43 -1.25
C VAL A 165 -3.51 -10.48 -2.22
N ALA A 166 -3.13 -11.66 -1.75
CA ALA A 166 -2.70 -12.77 -2.60
C ALA A 166 -3.78 -13.19 -3.61
N TYR A 167 -5.01 -13.33 -3.13
CA TYR A 167 -6.15 -13.62 -4.00
C TYR A 167 -6.38 -12.52 -5.03
N PHE A 168 -6.35 -11.25 -4.60
CA PHE A 168 -6.47 -10.10 -5.49
C PHE A 168 -5.42 -10.13 -6.60
N LEU A 169 -4.15 -10.27 -6.28
CA LEU A 169 -3.07 -10.34 -7.25
C LEU A 169 -3.29 -11.46 -8.28
N SER A 170 -3.73 -12.64 -7.84
CA SER A 170 -3.96 -13.79 -8.71
C SER A 170 -5.17 -13.64 -9.63
N LYS A 171 -6.17 -12.83 -9.26
CA LYS A 171 -7.43 -12.68 -10.02
C LYS A 171 -7.56 -11.35 -10.75
N PHE A 172 -6.96 -10.30 -10.19
CA PHE A 172 -7.05 -8.96 -10.74
C PHE A 172 -6.09 -8.73 -11.90
N ILE A 173 -4.85 -9.21 -11.76
CA ILE A 173 -3.82 -9.02 -12.79
C ILE A 173 -4.10 -9.96 -13.94
N ARG A 174 -4.31 -9.40 -15.12
CA ARG A 174 -4.65 -10.12 -16.36
C ARG A 174 -3.46 -10.05 -17.34
N PRO A 175 -2.60 -11.09 -17.36
CA PRO A 175 -1.53 -11.13 -18.33
C PRO A 175 -2.08 -11.13 -19.77
N PRO A 176 -1.36 -10.59 -20.76
CA PRO A 176 -0.01 -10.01 -20.65
C PRO A 176 -0.01 -8.50 -20.34
N ASN A 177 -1.16 -7.86 -20.22
CA ASN A 177 -1.28 -6.40 -20.30
C ASN A 177 -1.26 -5.69 -18.95
N ASP A 178 -1.75 -6.34 -17.87
CA ASP A 178 -1.74 -5.75 -16.53
C ASP A 178 -0.45 -6.09 -15.80
N TYR A 179 0.04 -5.16 -15.00
CA TYR A 179 1.24 -5.33 -14.19
C TYR A 179 0.98 -5.01 -12.72
N ALA A 180 1.67 -5.70 -11.84
CA ALA A 180 1.66 -5.39 -10.42
C ALA A 180 3.06 -5.41 -9.83
N SER A 181 3.27 -4.56 -8.83
CA SER A 181 4.37 -4.64 -7.90
C SER A 181 3.85 -4.71 -6.47
N VAL A 182 4.63 -5.25 -5.55
CA VAL A 182 4.26 -5.39 -4.15
C VAL A 182 5.37 -4.86 -3.26
N ILE A 183 5.02 -3.96 -2.37
CA ILE A 183 5.89 -3.39 -1.36
C ILE A 183 5.30 -3.73 0.00
N ALA A 184 6.06 -4.42 0.84
CA ALA A 184 5.76 -4.55 2.25
C ALA A 184 6.52 -3.48 3.02
N PHE A 185 5.95 -2.97 4.10
CA PHE A 185 6.66 -2.02 4.94
C PHE A 185 6.39 -2.24 6.43
N ASP A 186 7.43 -2.04 7.20
CA ASP A 186 7.47 -1.86 8.64
C ASP A 186 8.34 -0.62 8.95
N MET A 187 9.52 -0.79 9.53
CA MET A 187 10.50 0.29 9.74
C MET A 187 11.10 0.84 8.43
N ARG A 188 10.90 0.16 7.31
CA ARG A 188 11.36 0.56 5.97
C ARG A 188 10.52 -0.10 4.88
N PRO A 189 10.38 0.57 3.72
CA PRO A 189 9.75 -0.03 2.56
C PRO A 189 10.65 -1.10 1.95
N THR A 190 10.10 -2.28 1.73
CA THR A 190 10.78 -3.42 1.14
C THR A 190 10.01 -3.87 -0.10
N PRO A 191 10.54 -3.68 -1.32
CA PRO A 191 9.91 -4.19 -2.53
C PRO A 191 10.02 -5.72 -2.54
N ILE A 192 8.88 -6.40 -2.43
CA ILE A 192 8.81 -7.87 -2.48
C ILE A 192 8.89 -8.34 -3.93
N THR A 193 8.25 -7.63 -4.83
CA THR A 193 8.45 -7.80 -6.27
C THR A 193 8.36 -6.46 -6.98
N ASP A 194 9.15 -6.31 -8.03
CA ASP A 194 9.04 -5.21 -8.98
C ASP A 194 7.85 -5.45 -9.92
N PHE A 195 7.56 -4.51 -10.82
CA PHE A 195 6.44 -4.63 -11.75
C PHE A 195 6.57 -5.87 -12.61
N THR A 196 5.56 -6.72 -12.53
CA THR A 196 5.49 -7.97 -13.28
C THR A 196 4.05 -8.32 -13.63
N ASN A 197 3.88 -9.03 -14.72
CA ASN A 197 2.63 -9.69 -15.11
C ASN A 197 2.73 -11.22 -15.00
N ASP A 198 3.87 -11.74 -14.54
CA ASP A 198 4.11 -13.17 -14.39
C ASP A 198 3.35 -13.74 -13.18
N PRO A 199 2.36 -14.62 -13.39
CA PRO A 199 1.60 -15.22 -12.29
C PRO A 199 2.46 -16.00 -11.31
N ALA A 200 3.55 -16.62 -11.77
CA ALA A 200 4.45 -17.39 -10.89
C ALA A 200 5.22 -16.47 -9.93
N ARG A 201 5.68 -15.30 -10.40
CA ARG A 201 6.32 -14.29 -9.54
C ARG A 201 5.33 -13.69 -8.54
N LEU A 202 4.10 -13.41 -8.95
CA LEU A 202 3.05 -12.91 -8.05
C LEU A 202 2.66 -13.95 -6.99
N ALA A 203 2.57 -15.23 -7.37
CA ALA A 203 2.33 -16.31 -6.41
C ALA A 203 3.46 -16.45 -5.40
N ARG A 204 4.72 -16.37 -5.85
CA ARG A 204 5.91 -16.39 -4.98
C ARG A 204 5.95 -15.21 -4.01
N THR A 205 5.52 -14.03 -4.45
CA THR A 205 5.37 -12.85 -3.58
C THR A 205 4.43 -13.14 -2.41
N SER A 206 3.30 -13.76 -2.69
CA SER A 206 2.34 -14.17 -1.67
C SER A 206 2.95 -15.18 -0.69
N GLU A 207 3.70 -16.16 -1.21
CA GLU A 207 4.40 -17.15 -0.39
C GLU A 207 5.40 -16.51 0.58
N ILE A 208 6.15 -15.52 0.13
CA ILE A 208 7.09 -14.76 0.98
C ILE A 208 6.35 -14.07 2.12
N LEU A 209 5.24 -13.38 1.83
CA LEU A 209 4.44 -12.72 2.84
C LEU A 209 3.84 -13.71 3.85
N PHE A 210 3.48 -14.94 3.42
CA PHE A 210 2.96 -15.97 4.33
C PHE A 210 4.03 -16.61 5.20
N ARG A 211 5.25 -16.77 4.71
CA ARG A 211 6.35 -17.43 5.44
C ARG A 211 6.98 -16.55 6.50
N ASN A 212 6.92 -15.25 6.34
CA ASN A 212 7.48 -14.29 7.28
C ASN A 212 6.44 -13.88 8.31
N GLN A 213 6.89 -13.37 9.46
CA GLN A 213 6.02 -12.79 10.47
C GLN A 213 6.47 -11.36 10.75
N PRO A 214 5.52 -10.44 11.01
CA PRO A 214 5.85 -9.08 11.38
C PRO A 214 6.77 -9.03 12.61
N ALA A 215 7.89 -8.32 12.49
CA ALA A 215 8.89 -8.26 13.56
C ALA A 215 8.75 -6.99 14.41
N PHE A 216 8.36 -5.86 13.80
CA PHE A 216 8.38 -4.54 14.40
C PHE A 216 6.98 -3.96 14.56
N ARG A 217 6.80 -3.09 15.57
CA ARG A 217 5.59 -2.26 15.74
C ARG A 217 5.70 -0.95 14.98
N GLU A 218 6.92 -0.45 14.92
CA GLU A 218 7.25 0.78 14.22
C GLU A 218 6.98 0.59 12.74
N ASN A 219 6.43 1.62 12.12
CA ASN A 219 6.22 1.64 10.68
C ASN A 219 6.55 3.02 10.08
N ASN A 220 6.85 3.02 8.81
CA ASN A 220 7.19 4.22 8.05
C ASN A 220 6.27 4.40 6.85
N LEU A 221 5.01 4.58 7.11
CA LEU A 221 3.95 4.74 6.12
C LEU A 221 4.26 5.82 5.08
N PHE A 222 4.75 6.99 5.52
CA PHE A 222 5.01 8.11 4.61
C PHE A 222 6.21 7.83 3.70
N ASP A 223 7.26 7.19 4.24
CA ASP A 223 8.39 6.76 3.42
C ASP A 223 7.98 5.66 2.44
N ALA A 224 7.09 4.74 2.84
CA ALA A 224 6.58 3.68 1.97
C ALA A 224 5.74 4.25 0.81
N LEU A 225 4.87 5.24 1.07
CA LEU A 225 4.13 5.93 0.03
C LEU A 225 5.04 6.72 -0.91
N LYS A 226 6.02 7.44 -0.35
CA LYS A 226 7.04 8.14 -1.16
C LYS A 226 7.78 7.15 -2.06
N PHE A 227 8.23 6.03 -1.49
CA PHE A 227 8.95 4.99 -2.23
C PHE A 227 8.08 4.36 -3.33
N ALA A 228 6.82 4.07 -3.06
CA ALA A 228 5.90 3.54 -4.05
C ALA A 228 5.66 4.52 -5.21
N LEU A 229 5.62 5.82 -4.93
CA LEU A 229 5.38 6.86 -5.93
C LEU A 229 6.60 7.20 -6.76
N ILE A 230 7.72 7.51 -6.12
CA ILE A 230 8.92 8.06 -6.79
C ILE A 230 10.11 7.11 -6.85
N GLY A 231 9.94 5.90 -6.30
CA GLY A 231 11.00 4.91 -6.31
C GLY A 231 12.17 5.24 -5.38
N GLY A 232 13.23 4.52 -5.59
CA GLY A 232 14.46 4.66 -4.84
C GLY A 232 15.20 3.35 -4.65
N ARG A 233 16.20 3.36 -3.78
CA ARG A 233 16.94 2.17 -3.37
C ARG A 233 16.26 1.58 -2.14
N GLY A 234 15.79 0.35 -2.24
CA GLY A 234 15.20 -0.41 -1.14
C GLY A 234 15.99 -1.67 -0.84
N ASP A 235 15.77 -2.25 0.33
CA ASP A 235 16.30 -3.59 0.63
C ASP A 235 15.66 -4.60 -0.31
N SER A 236 16.47 -5.45 -0.94
CA SER A 236 15.92 -6.51 -1.76
C SER A 236 15.52 -7.70 -0.91
N VAL A 237 14.33 -8.23 -1.16
CA VAL A 237 14.03 -9.59 -0.78
C VAL A 237 14.66 -10.49 -1.83
N VAL A 238 15.50 -11.43 -1.40
CA VAL A 238 16.16 -12.41 -2.29
C VAL A 238 15.08 -13.34 -2.85
N LEU A 239 14.47 -12.95 -3.96
CA LEU A 239 13.41 -13.72 -4.62
C LEU A 239 13.97 -14.87 -5.46
N ASP A 240 15.17 -14.70 -6.01
CA ASP A 240 15.73 -15.61 -7.02
C ASP A 240 17.20 -15.96 -6.79
N ASN A 241 17.62 -16.23 -5.56
CA ASN A 241 19.03 -16.45 -5.23
C ASN A 241 19.96 -15.29 -5.64
N SER A 242 19.42 -14.10 -5.84
CA SER A 242 20.23 -12.92 -6.09
C SER A 242 21.03 -12.60 -4.83
N LYS A 243 22.29 -12.26 -5.01
CA LYS A 243 23.16 -11.81 -3.91
C LYS A 243 23.04 -10.31 -3.65
N GLU A 244 22.10 -9.65 -4.30
CA GLU A 244 21.92 -8.21 -4.17
C GLU A 244 21.15 -7.90 -2.88
N GLU A 245 21.80 -7.20 -1.95
CA GLU A 245 21.16 -6.74 -0.71
C GLU A 245 20.18 -5.59 -0.94
N TYR A 246 20.24 -4.93 -2.09
CA TYR A 246 19.44 -3.77 -2.43
C TYR A 246 18.90 -3.84 -3.85
N ALA A 247 17.65 -3.44 -4.01
CA ALA A 247 17.02 -3.30 -5.32
C ALA A 247 16.72 -1.83 -5.63
N ASN A 248 16.93 -1.43 -6.87
CA ASN A 248 16.42 -0.16 -7.36
C ASN A 248 14.96 -0.38 -7.80
N TYR A 249 14.05 0.35 -7.16
CA TYR A 249 12.63 0.38 -7.50
C TYR A 249 12.29 1.66 -8.24
N GLY A 250 11.65 1.56 -9.41
CA GLY A 250 11.44 2.71 -10.28
C GLY A 250 10.35 3.68 -9.81
N GLY A 251 9.42 3.22 -8.99
CA GLY A 251 8.28 4.03 -8.56
C GLY A 251 7.19 4.18 -9.63
N MET A 252 5.98 4.51 -9.18
CA MET A 252 4.79 4.55 -10.04
C MET A 252 4.81 5.74 -11.02
N VAL A 253 5.51 6.83 -10.69
CA VAL A 253 5.56 8.04 -11.53
C VAL A 253 6.26 7.77 -12.86
N ASP A 254 7.29 6.93 -12.84
CA ASP A 254 8.12 6.63 -14.03
C ASP A 254 7.53 5.50 -14.91
N VAL A 255 6.44 4.86 -14.47
CA VAL A 255 5.79 3.78 -15.22
C VAL A 255 5.04 4.33 -16.43
N LYS A 256 5.35 3.78 -17.61
CA LYS A 256 4.66 4.08 -18.89
C LYS A 256 3.33 3.34 -19.00
N ALA A 257 2.38 3.62 -18.14
CA ALA A 257 1.05 3.02 -18.24
C ALA A 257 -0.01 4.11 -18.32
N LYS A 258 -1.04 3.86 -19.13
CA LYS A 258 -2.20 4.77 -19.23
C LYS A 258 -2.97 4.83 -17.93
N ARG A 259 -3.01 3.71 -17.18
CA ARG A 259 -3.67 3.62 -15.87
C ARG A 259 -2.70 3.10 -14.84
N ARG A 260 -2.55 3.90 -13.82
CA ARG A 260 -1.67 3.64 -12.69
C ARG A 260 -2.45 3.83 -11.42
N ALA A 261 -2.24 2.96 -10.43
CA ALA A 261 -2.84 3.14 -9.11
C ALA A 261 -1.97 2.54 -8.02
N ILE A 262 -2.09 3.07 -6.81
CA ILE A 262 -1.57 2.45 -5.60
C ILE A 262 -2.74 1.91 -4.79
N ILE A 263 -2.60 0.68 -4.29
CA ILE A 263 -3.50 0.08 -3.32
C ILE A 263 -2.73 -0.03 -2.02
N LEU A 264 -3.12 0.77 -1.04
CA LEU A 264 -2.50 0.78 0.28
C LEU A 264 -3.38 0.04 1.28
N VAL A 265 -2.80 -0.93 1.99
CA VAL A 265 -3.45 -1.62 3.10
C VAL A 265 -2.63 -1.36 4.36
N ALA A 266 -3.14 -0.51 5.26
CA ALA A 266 -2.37 -0.04 6.40
C ALA A 266 -3.24 0.41 7.58
N SER A 267 -2.64 0.47 8.77
CA SER A 267 -3.28 1.03 9.97
C SER A 267 -3.51 2.55 9.87
N GLY A 268 -2.66 3.23 9.11
CA GLY A 268 -2.64 4.68 9.00
C GLY A 268 -1.75 5.38 10.02
N ILE A 269 -1.18 4.63 10.95
CA ILE A 269 -0.25 5.16 11.95
C ILE A 269 1.14 5.20 11.33
N ASP A 270 1.81 6.34 11.45
CA ASP A 270 3.21 6.52 11.05
C ASP A 270 4.04 6.84 12.29
N THR A 271 5.08 6.04 12.53
CA THR A 271 5.91 6.18 13.74
C THR A 271 7.38 6.42 13.43
N PHE A 272 7.85 6.10 12.24
CA PHE A 272 9.28 6.04 11.96
C PHE A 272 9.72 6.67 10.64
N SER A 273 8.82 7.31 9.90
CA SER A 273 9.16 7.94 8.62
C SER A 273 10.12 9.11 8.79
N LYS A 274 11.08 9.21 7.89
CA LYS A 274 11.95 10.39 7.70
C LYS A 274 11.21 11.49 6.95
N THR A 275 10.29 11.12 6.08
CA THR A 275 9.43 12.03 5.34
C THR A 275 8.28 12.48 6.26
N ASN A 276 8.07 13.78 6.39
CA ASN A 276 6.94 14.31 7.16
C ASN A 276 5.64 14.34 6.33
N TYR A 277 4.52 14.56 7.01
CA TYR A 277 3.19 14.61 6.43
C TYR A 277 3.07 15.58 5.24
N ASP A 278 3.58 16.81 5.38
CA ASP A 278 3.46 17.82 4.33
C ASP A 278 4.23 17.44 3.07
N ASN A 279 5.41 16.84 3.24
CA ASN A 279 6.24 16.40 2.12
C ASN A 279 5.60 15.22 1.37
N VAL A 280 5.11 14.19 2.08
CA VAL A 280 4.44 13.07 1.41
C VAL A 280 3.15 13.51 0.73
N ARG A 281 2.37 14.38 1.38
CA ARG A 281 1.16 14.96 0.80
C ARG A 281 1.45 15.73 -0.49
N ARG A 282 2.52 16.52 -0.52
CA ARG A 282 2.96 17.21 -1.73
C ARG A 282 3.35 16.24 -2.84
N ILE A 283 4.11 15.19 -2.50
CA ILE A 283 4.47 14.13 -3.47
C ILE A 283 3.23 13.48 -4.06
N ILE A 284 2.22 13.15 -3.24
CA ILE A 284 0.95 12.58 -3.69
C ILE A 284 0.24 13.51 -4.67
N GLN A 285 0.17 14.80 -4.36
CA GLN A 285 -0.46 15.81 -5.22
C GLN A 285 0.27 16.00 -6.56
N GLU A 286 1.61 15.93 -6.54
CA GLU A 286 2.45 16.08 -7.75
C GLU A 286 2.44 14.81 -8.62
N ALA A 287 2.35 13.64 -8.01
CA ALA A 287 2.41 12.35 -8.71
C ALA A 287 1.22 12.09 -9.64
N GLY A 288 0.02 12.56 -9.25
CA GLY A 288 -1.20 12.34 -10.03
C GLY A 288 -1.57 10.87 -10.22
N VAL A 289 -1.20 10.01 -9.26
CA VAL A 289 -1.52 8.59 -9.22
C VAL A 289 -2.59 8.37 -8.15
N PRO A 290 -3.77 7.83 -8.49
CA PRO A 290 -4.81 7.56 -7.51
C PRO A 290 -4.35 6.52 -6.48
N ILE A 291 -4.65 6.79 -5.20
CA ILE A 291 -4.32 5.91 -4.08
C ILE A 291 -5.63 5.42 -3.46
N TYR A 292 -5.87 4.11 -3.55
CA TYR A 292 -6.97 3.44 -2.91
C TYR A 292 -6.50 2.86 -1.58
N ILE A 293 -7.14 3.26 -0.49
CA ILE A 293 -6.65 2.99 0.86
C ILE A 293 -7.64 2.13 1.63
N ILE A 294 -7.22 0.96 2.07
CA ILE A 294 -7.92 0.11 3.03
C ILE A 294 -7.27 0.33 4.39
N SER A 295 -7.99 0.98 5.33
CA SER A 295 -7.40 1.32 6.61
C SER A 295 -7.84 0.35 7.71
N THR A 296 -6.88 -0.49 8.15
CA THR A 296 -7.07 -1.51 9.18
C THR A 296 -7.12 -0.91 10.59
N GLY A 297 -6.49 0.24 10.80
CA GLY A 297 -6.47 0.93 12.09
C GLY A 297 -7.84 1.41 12.55
N ASN A 298 -8.78 1.63 11.62
CA ASN A 298 -10.16 1.98 11.98
C ASN A 298 -10.88 0.81 12.69
N LEU A 299 -10.63 -0.42 12.27
CA LEU A 299 -11.16 -1.60 12.96
C LEU A 299 -10.61 -1.70 14.39
N PHE A 300 -9.29 -1.50 14.55
CA PHE A 300 -8.69 -1.46 15.88
C PHE A 300 -9.33 -0.38 16.75
N TYR A 301 -9.45 0.85 16.23
CA TYR A 301 -10.08 1.96 16.93
C TYR A 301 -11.50 1.60 17.38
N LYS A 302 -12.35 1.12 16.49
CA LYS A 302 -13.74 0.71 16.77
C LYS A 302 -13.83 -0.37 17.85
N LYS A 303 -12.94 -1.37 17.80
CA LYS A 303 -12.93 -2.51 18.73
C LYS A 303 -12.48 -2.12 20.14
N TYR A 304 -11.54 -1.18 20.25
CA TYR A 304 -10.87 -0.83 21.50
C TYR A 304 -11.07 0.62 21.96
N GLU A 305 -11.91 1.42 21.28
CA GLU A 305 -12.13 2.85 21.61
C GLU A 305 -12.42 3.09 23.09
N HIS A 306 -13.20 2.23 23.70
CA HIS A 306 -13.59 2.32 25.12
C HIS A 306 -12.44 2.09 26.10
N LEU A 307 -11.33 1.48 25.64
CA LEU A 307 -10.13 1.22 26.43
C LEU A 307 -9.02 2.25 26.16
N LEU A 308 -9.12 3.02 25.07
CA LEU A 308 -8.09 3.96 24.68
C LEU A 308 -8.16 5.24 25.49
N SER A 309 -7.01 5.73 25.96
CA SER A 309 -6.86 7.08 26.48
C SER A 309 -7.12 8.12 25.40
N ALA A 310 -7.39 9.38 25.79
CA ALA A 310 -7.60 10.46 24.82
C ALA A 310 -6.34 10.73 23.99
N THR A 311 -5.18 10.74 24.65
CA THR A 311 -3.85 10.99 24.06
C THR A 311 -2.98 9.76 24.19
N ASP A 312 -1.84 9.76 23.53
CA ASP A 312 -0.84 8.70 23.62
C ASP A 312 -0.34 8.51 25.04
N SER A 313 -0.04 7.26 25.40
CA SER A 313 0.54 6.95 26.70
C SER A 313 2.04 7.27 26.73
N LEU A 314 2.58 7.41 27.94
CA LEU A 314 4.04 7.58 28.12
C LEU A 314 4.85 6.38 27.63
N SER A 315 4.22 5.19 27.50
CA SER A 315 4.84 4.00 26.95
C SER A 315 4.77 3.93 25.41
N GLY A 316 4.27 4.99 24.74
CA GLY A 316 4.15 5.06 23.28
C GLY A 316 2.94 4.32 22.70
N ALA A 317 1.99 3.85 23.52
CA ALA A 317 0.76 3.29 23.01
C ALA A 317 -0.17 4.39 22.46
N PRO A 318 -0.66 4.31 21.21
CA PRO A 318 -1.50 5.33 20.61
C PRO A 318 -2.83 5.50 21.34
N GLY A 319 -3.22 6.77 21.53
CA GLY A 319 -4.52 7.14 22.04
C GLY A 319 -5.55 7.37 20.95
N ARG A 320 -6.79 7.72 21.35
CA ARG A 320 -7.90 7.98 20.40
C ARG A 320 -7.55 9.05 19.37
N LEU A 321 -6.87 10.11 19.79
CA LEU A 321 -6.52 11.22 18.91
C LEU A 321 -5.62 10.76 17.75
N THR A 322 -4.63 9.91 18.04
CA THR A 322 -3.71 9.36 17.02
C THR A 322 -4.46 8.53 15.96
N PHE A 323 -5.41 7.68 16.37
CA PHE A 323 -6.23 6.94 15.41
C PHE A 323 -7.12 7.85 14.56
N LEU A 324 -7.73 8.88 15.15
CA LEU A 324 -8.55 9.84 14.41
C LEU A 324 -7.70 10.66 13.42
N GLN A 325 -6.50 11.07 13.82
CA GLN A 325 -5.55 11.74 12.92
C GLN A 325 -5.11 10.81 11.77
N ALA A 326 -4.82 9.54 12.06
CA ALA A 326 -4.50 8.53 11.06
C ALA A 326 -5.63 8.38 10.04
N GLN A 327 -6.89 8.26 10.48
CA GLN A 327 -8.04 8.16 9.59
C GLN A 327 -8.21 9.41 8.72
N ASN A 328 -8.03 10.61 9.29
CA ASN A 328 -8.09 11.86 8.55
C ASN A 328 -6.97 11.96 7.50
N THR A 329 -5.77 11.53 7.85
CA THR A 329 -4.61 11.47 6.95
C THR A 329 -4.89 10.55 5.76
N MET A 330 -5.39 9.34 6.02
CA MET A 330 -5.74 8.37 4.98
C MET A 330 -6.83 8.90 4.05
N ASN A 331 -7.88 9.49 4.62
CA ASN A 331 -8.95 10.10 3.83
C ASN A 331 -8.43 11.26 2.97
N THR A 332 -7.54 12.08 3.50
CA THR A 332 -6.93 13.20 2.78
C THR A 332 -6.07 12.70 1.62
N PHE A 333 -5.21 11.72 1.83
CA PHE A 333 -4.36 11.15 0.78
C PHE A 333 -5.16 10.50 -0.34
N ALA A 334 -6.17 9.70 0.01
CA ALA A 334 -7.07 9.10 -0.96
C ALA A 334 -7.81 10.17 -1.81
N LYS A 335 -8.42 11.16 -1.14
CA LYS A 335 -9.17 12.22 -1.82
C LYS A 335 -8.28 13.09 -2.71
N GLU A 336 -7.10 13.48 -2.23
CA GLU A 336 -6.22 14.38 -2.98
C GLU A 336 -5.52 13.71 -4.16
N SER A 337 -5.34 12.38 -4.10
CA SER A 337 -4.84 11.59 -5.23
C SER A 337 -5.91 11.27 -6.28
N GLY A 338 -7.20 11.40 -5.95
CA GLY A 338 -8.32 10.97 -6.81
C GLY A 338 -8.74 9.51 -6.60
N GLY A 339 -8.20 8.83 -5.60
CA GLY A 339 -8.60 7.50 -5.18
C GLY A 339 -9.78 7.48 -4.19
N ALA A 340 -9.86 6.43 -3.38
CA ALA A 340 -10.91 6.25 -2.38
C ALA A 340 -10.36 5.65 -1.08
N HIS A 341 -11.02 5.97 0.05
CA HIS A 341 -10.68 5.46 1.36
C HIS A 341 -11.75 4.49 1.85
N PHE A 342 -11.32 3.31 2.29
CA PHE A 342 -12.15 2.20 2.79
C PHE A 342 -11.74 1.89 4.24
N PRO A 343 -12.34 2.56 5.23
CA PRO A 343 -12.05 2.29 6.64
C PRO A 343 -12.73 0.99 7.07
N MET A 344 -11.94 -0.01 7.49
CA MET A 344 -12.45 -1.26 8.00
C MET A 344 -13.26 -1.07 9.29
N THR A 345 -14.41 -1.72 9.38
CA THR A 345 -15.27 -1.69 10.55
C THR A 345 -15.42 -3.06 11.22
N PHE A 346 -15.21 -4.14 10.49
CA PHE A 346 -15.16 -5.51 11.00
C PHE A 346 -14.15 -6.35 10.21
N GLU A 347 -13.82 -7.52 10.74
CA GLU A 347 -12.91 -8.48 10.12
C GLU A 347 -13.55 -9.09 8.85
N GLY A 348 -12.74 -9.38 7.83
CA GLY A 348 -13.21 -9.98 6.58
C GLY A 348 -13.70 -8.99 5.52
N GLU A 349 -13.63 -7.67 5.73
CA GLU A 349 -14.03 -6.67 4.73
C GLU A 349 -13.03 -6.49 3.58
N VAL A 350 -11.76 -6.86 3.79
CA VAL A 350 -10.68 -6.63 2.80
C VAL A 350 -11.00 -7.20 1.42
N PRO A 351 -11.52 -8.43 1.26
CA PRO A 351 -11.91 -8.95 -0.06
C PRO A 351 -12.96 -8.10 -0.75
N GLY A 352 -13.97 -7.63 -0.02
CA GLY A 352 -15.03 -6.76 -0.54
C GLY A 352 -14.48 -5.42 -1.03
N TYR A 353 -13.58 -4.81 -0.25
CA TYR A 353 -12.93 -3.56 -0.64
C TYR A 353 -12.02 -3.73 -1.84
N LEU A 354 -11.25 -4.80 -1.93
CA LEU A 354 -10.43 -5.10 -3.10
C LEU A 354 -11.26 -5.31 -4.37
N ASN A 355 -12.42 -5.96 -4.25
CA ASN A 355 -13.37 -6.08 -5.36
C ASN A 355 -13.95 -4.72 -5.78
N SER A 356 -14.26 -3.85 -4.82
CA SER A 356 -14.72 -2.48 -5.09
C SER A 356 -13.65 -1.65 -5.79
N ILE A 357 -12.39 -1.74 -5.32
CA ILE A 357 -11.24 -1.09 -5.95
C ILE A 357 -11.03 -1.62 -7.36
N ASN A 358 -11.13 -2.94 -7.58
CA ASN A 358 -11.06 -3.52 -8.93
C ASN A 358 -12.13 -2.92 -9.84
N SER A 359 -13.37 -2.84 -9.38
CA SER A 359 -14.47 -2.28 -10.15
C SER A 359 -14.23 -0.81 -10.48
N LEU A 360 -13.79 0.00 -9.51
CA LEU A 360 -13.42 1.39 -9.74
C LEU A 360 -12.31 1.53 -10.79
N LEU A 361 -11.22 0.78 -10.65
CA LEU A 361 -10.08 0.82 -11.57
C LEU A 361 -10.46 0.38 -12.99
N ARG A 362 -11.29 -0.68 -13.11
CA ARG A 362 -11.73 -1.19 -14.43
C ARG A 362 -12.77 -0.30 -15.10
N SER A 363 -13.42 0.59 -14.35
CA SER A 363 -14.44 1.51 -14.87
C SER A 363 -13.95 2.96 -14.99
N GLN A 364 -12.67 3.18 -14.78
CA GLN A 364 -12.05 4.49 -14.81
C GLN A 364 -11.87 4.97 -16.24
N TYR A 365 -12.24 6.21 -16.50
CA TYR A 365 -11.91 6.93 -17.73
C TYR A 365 -10.61 7.71 -17.50
N SER A 366 -9.72 7.73 -18.48
CA SER A 366 -8.50 8.57 -18.40
C SER A 366 -8.64 9.71 -19.40
N LEU A 367 -8.65 10.92 -18.88
CA LEU A 367 -8.81 12.16 -19.62
C LEU A 367 -7.49 12.93 -19.58
N SER A 368 -7.14 13.60 -20.68
CA SER A 368 -5.96 14.46 -20.67
C SER A 368 -6.23 15.75 -21.41
N TYR A 369 -5.62 16.84 -20.98
CA TYR A 369 -5.61 18.11 -21.68
C TYR A 369 -4.21 18.71 -21.71
N ASP A 370 -3.92 19.53 -22.73
CA ASP A 370 -2.65 20.23 -22.87
C ASP A 370 -2.68 21.56 -22.13
N LEU A 371 -1.62 21.86 -21.40
CA LEU A 371 -1.48 23.13 -20.68
C LEU A 371 -1.23 24.33 -21.59
N GLY A 372 -0.78 24.13 -22.82
CA GLY A 372 -0.46 25.19 -23.81
C GLY A 372 0.75 26.01 -23.39
N GLU A 373 0.76 26.51 -22.17
CA GLU A 373 1.80 27.40 -21.64
C GLU A 373 2.52 26.77 -20.43
N LYS A 374 3.76 27.19 -20.23
CA LYS A 374 4.55 26.79 -19.07
C LYS A 374 3.93 27.30 -17.78
N ARG A 375 3.58 26.41 -16.86
CA ARG A 375 2.98 26.74 -15.57
C ARG A 375 4.04 27.09 -14.52
N GLU A 376 3.65 27.92 -13.54
CA GLU A 376 4.51 28.26 -12.41
C GLU A 376 4.81 27.01 -11.57
N PRO A 377 6.09 26.72 -11.25
CA PRO A 377 6.46 25.56 -10.45
C PRO A 377 5.85 25.58 -9.04
N GLY A 378 5.34 24.44 -8.58
CA GLY A 378 4.76 24.28 -7.24
C GLY A 378 3.40 24.94 -7.04
N LYS A 379 2.79 25.47 -8.10
CA LYS A 379 1.46 26.06 -8.06
C LYS A 379 0.38 24.99 -8.14
N LYS A 380 -0.71 25.22 -7.42
CA LYS A 380 -1.85 24.33 -7.33
C LYS A 380 -3.00 24.86 -8.17
N TYR A 381 -3.56 24.00 -9.03
CA TYR A 381 -4.65 24.30 -9.93
C TYR A 381 -5.86 23.43 -9.60
N LYS A 382 -7.03 24.05 -9.39
CA LYS A 382 -8.26 23.32 -9.09
C LYS A 382 -8.75 22.62 -10.36
N LEU A 383 -9.07 21.34 -10.23
CA LEU A 383 -9.69 20.55 -11.28
C LEU A 383 -11.16 20.27 -10.94
N GLU A 384 -11.99 20.32 -11.95
CA GLU A 384 -13.38 19.90 -11.89
C GLU A 384 -13.72 19.14 -13.18
N VAL A 385 -14.27 17.95 -13.04
CA VAL A 385 -14.75 17.16 -14.17
C VAL A 385 -16.26 17.07 -14.06
N LYS A 386 -16.95 17.46 -15.11
CA LYS A 386 -18.41 17.36 -15.25
C LYS A 386 -18.77 16.35 -16.32
N VAL A 387 -19.96 15.77 -16.18
CA VAL A 387 -20.46 14.76 -17.09
C VAL A 387 -21.88 15.10 -17.54
N ASP A 388 -22.14 14.90 -18.81
CA ASP A 388 -23.43 14.90 -19.47
C ASP A 388 -23.68 13.46 -19.93
N VAL A 389 -24.47 12.71 -19.16
CA VAL A 389 -24.62 11.24 -19.33
C VAL A 389 -25.57 10.91 -20.47
N ASP A 390 -26.61 11.70 -20.67
CA ASP A 390 -27.63 11.48 -21.70
C ASP A 390 -27.37 12.26 -23.00
N GLY A 391 -26.39 13.17 -23.02
CA GLY A 391 -25.97 13.89 -24.21
C GLY A 391 -26.90 15.06 -24.59
N ASP A 392 -27.69 15.58 -23.65
CA ASP A 392 -28.61 16.67 -23.88
C ASP A 392 -27.94 18.06 -23.88
N GLY A 393 -26.65 18.11 -23.57
CA GLY A 393 -25.83 19.34 -23.51
C GLY A 393 -25.80 19.98 -22.12
N ALA A 394 -26.50 19.44 -21.14
CA ALA A 394 -26.49 19.90 -19.77
C ALA A 394 -25.66 18.96 -18.89
N TYR A 395 -24.95 19.50 -17.87
CA TYR A 395 -24.23 18.63 -16.93
C TYR A 395 -25.13 18.06 -15.87
N ASP A 396 -25.03 16.77 -15.66
CA ASP A 396 -25.85 15.97 -14.74
C ASP A 396 -25.40 16.01 -13.28
N ASP A 397 -24.86 17.13 -12.83
CA ASP A 397 -24.27 17.31 -11.48
C ASP A 397 -25.26 16.99 -10.34
N LYS A 398 -26.56 16.97 -10.58
CA LYS A 398 -27.56 16.61 -9.55
C LYS A 398 -27.65 15.10 -9.31
N THR A 399 -27.50 14.32 -10.37
CA THR A 399 -27.71 12.86 -10.37
C THR A 399 -26.42 12.10 -10.22
N PHE A 400 -25.35 12.58 -10.85
CA PHE A 400 -24.05 11.92 -10.88
C PHE A 400 -22.97 12.72 -10.16
N VAL A 401 -21.95 12.01 -9.72
CA VAL A 401 -20.70 12.57 -9.21
C VAL A 401 -19.55 11.95 -9.97
N VAL A 402 -18.60 12.77 -10.34
CA VAL A 402 -17.36 12.33 -10.94
C VAL A 402 -16.29 12.31 -9.87
N GLN A 403 -15.81 11.11 -9.54
CA GLN A 403 -14.67 10.93 -8.63
C GLN A 403 -13.40 11.15 -9.42
N HIS A 404 -12.61 12.14 -9.04
CA HIS A 404 -11.32 12.50 -9.65
C HIS A 404 -10.46 13.25 -8.63
N ARG A 405 -9.18 13.46 -8.91
CA ARG A 405 -8.35 14.33 -8.08
C ARG A 405 -8.83 15.79 -8.14
N PRO A 406 -8.99 16.47 -7.00
CA PRO A 406 -9.55 17.84 -6.99
C PRO A 406 -8.57 18.92 -7.44
N TYR A 407 -7.28 18.58 -7.53
CA TYR A 407 -6.21 19.50 -7.89
C TYR A 407 -5.11 18.76 -8.62
N TYR A 408 -4.32 19.52 -9.39
CA TYR A 408 -2.98 19.10 -9.72
C TYR A 408 -1.98 20.16 -9.25
N THR A 409 -0.76 19.73 -8.97
CA THR A 409 0.32 20.60 -8.54
C THR A 409 1.48 20.45 -9.50
N THR A 410 1.97 21.57 -10.03
CA THR A 410 3.13 21.54 -10.93
C THR A 410 4.38 21.15 -10.14
N PRO A 411 5.24 20.26 -10.69
CA PRO A 411 6.47 19.89 -10.02
C PRO A 411 7.33 21.11 -9.72
N LYS A 412 7.90 21.16 -8.51
CA LYS A 412 8.97 22.12 -8.22
C LYS A 412 10.26 21.63 -8.87
N PRO A 413 11.09 22.54 -9.41
CA PRO A 413 12.44 22.18 -9.84
C PRO A 413 13.14 21.47 -8.68
N ALA A 414 13.81 20.36 -8.97
CA ALA A 414 14.62 19.71 -7.95
C ALA A 414 15.63 20.76 -7.43
N ASP A 415 15.66 20.97 -6.11
CA ASP A 415 16.71 21.77 -5.47
C ASP A 415 18.05 21.15 -5.86
N THR A 416 18.69 21.71 -6.84
CA THR A 416 20.11 21.45 -7.12
C THR A 416 20.88 22.03 -5.94
N LYS A 417 20.94 21.27 -4.83
CA LYS A 417 21.96 21.53 -3.81
C LYS A 417 23.28 21.46 -4.53
N LYS A 418 23.87 22.63 -4.80
CA LYS A 418 25.28 22.75 -5.14
C LYS A 418 26.04 21.86 -4.17
N LYS A 419 26.66 20.79 -4.67
CA LYS A 419 27.79 20.19 -3.97
C LYS A 419 28.76 21.34 -3.79
N SER A 420 28.84 21.90 -2.61
CA SER A 420 29.98 22.67 -2.18
C SER A 420 31.11 21.64 -2.01
N ASP A 421 32.13 21.83 -2.76
CA ASP A 421 33.42 21.14 -2.72
C ASP A 421 33.96 20.99 -1.30
#